data_bd04678e63f5e4b360d27264e1a93875
#
_entry.id   bd04678e63f5e4b360d27264e1a93875
#
_cell.length_a   1.000
_cell.length_b   1.000
_cell.length_c   1.000
_cell.angle_alpha   90.00
_cell.angle_beta   90.00
_cell.angle_gamma   90.00
#
_symmetry.space_group_name_H-M   'P 1'
#
loop_
_entity.id
_entity.type
_entity.pdbx_description
1 polymer ?
#
loop_
_entity_poly.entity_id
_entity_poly.type
_entity_poly.pdbx_seq_one_letter_code
_entity_poly.pdbx_strand_id
1 'polypeptide(L)'
;MIRRKIVWLMIMMVWVGMVTSIIVYQGGDYLAVEETVSENIEVIEESKSQGEGKVDDINYTKAKDSQNEEDFFIEYRLERDKARSEQINIFREMINNPNSDEITKKEAQKKMLELTDKMEKELEIESLIRARGYKESLAYIHEEAVDVIVHTNGLNKSDVAKIGDIIVKITGFNFEDVTIIEKKIETG
;
A
#
# COMPACT_ATOMS: atom_id res chain seq x y z
N MET A 1 20.34 19.36 53.64
CA MET A 1 19.41 19.32 52.48
C MET A 1 20.08 19.63 51.12
N ILE A 2 21.22 20.28 51.07
CA ILE A 2 21.92 20.70 49.83
C ILE A 2 22.48 19.49 49.05
N ARG A 3 22.96 18.46 49.69
CA ARG A 3 23.59 17.29 49.04
C ARG A 3 22.64 16.46 48.13
N ARG A 4 21.34 16.38 48.49
CA ARG A 4 20.37 15.65 47.65
C ARG A 4 20.05 16.39 46.34
N LYS A 5 20.03 17.71 46.36
CA LYS A 5 19.77 18.52 45.14
C LYS A 5 20.97 18.47 44.18
N ILE A 6 22.20 18.40 44.69
CA ILE A 6 23.42 18.27 43.88
C ILE A 6 23.48 16.90 43.19
N VAL A 7 23.11 15.82 43.88
CA VAL A 7 23.04 14.47 43.28
C VAL A 7 22.01 14.40 42.16
N TRP A 8 20.84 15.04 42.34
CA TRP A 8 19.81 15.11 41.31
C TRP A 8 20.27 15.90 40.07
N LEU A 9 21.03 16.98 40.28
CA LEU A 9 21.59 17.80 39.20
C LEU A 9 22.66 17.03 38.40
N MET A 10 23.48 16.26 39.09
CA MET A 10 24.50 15.38 38.45
C MET A 10 23.85 14.27 37.61
N ILE A 11 22.78 13.66 38.10
CA ILE A 11 22.02 12.64 37.35
C ILE A 11 21.38 13.25 36.09
N MET A 12 20.86 14.46 36.21
CA MET A 12 20.27 15.18 35.07
C MET A 12 21.31 15.55 34.01
N MET A 13 22.53 15.94 34.41
CA MET A 13 23.62 16.20 33.46
C MET A 13 24.08 14.97 32.69
N VAL A 14 24.13 13.82 33.35
CA VAL A 14 24.49 12.55 32.72
C VAL A 14 23.39 12.14 31.71
N TRP A 15 22.12 12.34 32.06
CA TRP A 15 20.98 12.07 31.17
C TRP A 15 21.00 12.94 29.91
N VAL A 16 21.24 14.22 30.05
CA VAL A 16 21.35 15.17 28.92
C VAL A 16 22.54 14.81 28.02
N GLY A 17 23.67 14.42 28.59
CA GLY A 17 24.86 13.98 27.85
C GLY A 17 24.60 12.67 27.05
N MET A 18 23.81 11.75 27.60
CA MET A 18 23.46 10.50 26.93
C MET A 18 22.49 10.72 25.75
N VAL A 19 21.51 11.63 25.92
CA VAL A 19 20.56 11.98 24.85
C VAL A 19 21.25 12.71 23.70
N THR A 20 22.15 13.65 23.99
CA THR A 20 22.92 14.35 22.93
C THR A 20 23.87 13.43 22.18
N SER A 21 24.45 12.42 22.86
CA SER A 21 25.31 11.42 22.22
C SER A 21 24.52 10.55 21.21
N ILE A 22 23.27 10.19 21.53
CA ILE A 22 22.41 9.41 20.63
C ILE A 22 22.02 10.23 19.39
N ILE A 23 21.72 11.52 19.56
CA ILE A 23 21.34 12.41 18.45
C ILE A 23 22.53 12.62 17.49
N VAL A 24 23.75 12.79 18.02
CA VAL A 24 24.97 12.93 17.20
C VAL A 24 25.35 11.63 16.49
N TYR A 25 25.10 10.46 17.11
CA TYR A 25 25.43 9.17 16.51
C TYR A 25 24.40 8.72 15.45
N GLN A 26 23.13 9.15 15.55
CA GLN A 26 22.08 8.86 14.57
C GLN A 26 21.91 9.99 13.53
N GLY A 27 22.45 11.18 13.77
CA GLY A 27 22.34 12.35 12.88
C GLY A 27 23.32 12.37 11.71
N GLY A 28 24.16 11.35 11.53
CA GLY A 28 25.18 11.30 10.48
C GLY A 28 24.69 10.93 9.07
N ASP A 29 23.49 10.39 8.91
CA ASP A 29 23.03 9.87 7.62
C ASP A 29 21.90 10.69 6.94
N TYR A 30 21.49 11.81 7.52
CA TYR A 30 20.42 12.63 6.93
C TYR A 30 20.87 13.86 6.14
N LEU A 31 22.17 14.08 5.97
CA LEU A 31 22.70 15.28 5.28
C LEU A 31 23.44 15.00 3.96
N ALA A 32 23.26 13.82 3.36
CA ALA A 32 23.93 13.46 2.11
C ALA A 32 22.98 13.17 0.93
N VAL A 33 21.75 13.70 0.91
CA VAL A 33 20.82 13.59 -0.23
C VAL A 33 20.28 14.96 -0.67
N GLU A 34 21.12 15.99 -0.61
CA GLU A 34 20.70 17.31 -1.10
C GLU A 34 21.82 17.95 -1.95
N GLU A 35 22.24 17.29 -3.02
CA GLU A 35 23.02 17.95 -4.10
C GLU A 35 23.16 17.08 -5.36
N THR A 36 22.07 16.66 -6.01
CA THR A 36 22.08 16.28 -7.44
C THR A 36 20.68 16.20 -8.05
N VAL A 37 19.82 17.19 -7.86
CA VAL A 37 18.68 17.41 -8.76
C VAL A 37 18.52 18.91 -8.98
N SER A 38 19.41 19.47 -9.80
CA SER A 38 19.24 20.80 -10.36
C SER A 38 19.79 20.77 -11.77
N GLU A 39 18.93 20.36 -12.70
CA GLU A 39 18.93 20.86 -14.09
C GLU A 39 17.80 20.20 -14.88
N ASN A 40 16.92 21.04 -15.39
CA ASN A 40 15.81 20.80 -16.32
C ASN A 40 14.42 20.71 -15.71
N ILE A 41 13.95 21.84 -15.17
CA ILE A 41 12.53 22.15 -15.21
C ILE A 41 12.37 23.40 -16.08
N GLU A 42 11.94 23.18 -17.31
CA GLU A 42 11.37 24.26 -18.14
C GLU A 42 10.07 24.76 -17.52
N VAL A 43 10.07 26.05 -17.28
CA VAL A 43 8.97 26.85 -16.80
C VAL A 43 7.82 26.78 -17.79
N ILE A 44 6.66 26.25 -17.40
CA ILE A 44 5.41 26.51 -18.07
C ILE A 44 4.58 27.43 -17.17
N GLU A 45 4.29 28.60 -17.74
CA GLU A 45 3.64 29.74 -17.13
C GLU A 45 2.23 29.46 -16.58
N GLU A 46 1.92 30.15 -15.49
CA GLU A 46 0.60 30.31 -14.89
C GLU A 46 -0.48 30.69 -15.90
N SER A 47 -1.58 29.96 -15.89
CA SER A 47 -2.87 30.48 -16.32
C SER A 47 -3.86 30.40 -15.18
N LYS A 48 -4.08 31.54 -14.51
CA LYS A 48 -5.21 31.77 -13.63
C LYS A 48 -6.51 31.65 -14.41
N SER A 49 -7.43 30.80 -13.97
CA SER A 49 -8.84 30.99 -14.23
C SER A 49 -9.64 30.61 -12.99
N GLN A 50 -10.28 31.64 -12.43
CA GLN A 50 -11.40 31.54 -11.47
C GLN A 50 -12.62 30.96 -12.19
N GLY A 51 -13.37 30.12 -11.52
CA GLY A 51 -14.67 29.66 -11.98
C GLY A 51 -15.34 28.71 -11.00
N GLU A 52 -16.33 29.21 -10.29
CA GLU A 52 -17.25 28.49 -9.40
C GLU A 52 -17.99 27.35 -10.10
N GLY A 53 -18.19 26.26 -9.34
CA GLY A 53 -19.44 25.50 -9.31
C GLY A 53 -19.69 24.54 -10.46
N LYS A 54 -19.59 23.27 -10.15
CA LYS A 54 -20.61 22.22 -10.28
C LYS A 54 -19.98 20.85 -10.09
N VAL A 55 -20.50 20.16 -9.11
CA VAL A 55 -20.34 18.71 -8.96
C VAL A 55 -21.27 18.08 -9.99
N ASP A 56 -20.73 17.76 -11.14
CA ASP A 56 -21.33 16.82 -12.10
C ASP A 56 -20.23 16.34 -13.05
N ASP A 57 -20.24 15.07 -13.30
CA ASP A 57 -19.35 14.26 -14.11
C ASP A 57 -18.05 13.79 -13.42
N ILE A 58 -18.20 12.66 -12.74
CA ILE A 58 -17.10 11.69 -12.66
C ILE A 58 -16.85 11.25 -14.11
N ASN A 59 -16.01 11.99 -14.80
CA ASN A 59 -15.41 11.52 -16.03
C ASN A 59 -14.54 10.30 -15.66
N TYR A 60 -15.09 9.11 -15.89
CA TYR A 60 -14.28 7.93 -16.15
C TYR A 60 -13.36 8.29 -17.31
N THR A 61 -12.18 8.77 -16.97
CA THR A 61 -11.12 8.88 -17.95
C THR A 61 -10.81 7.46 -18.38
N LYS A 62 -11.31 7.11 -19.57
CA LYS A 62 -10.94 5.91 -20.29
C LYS A 62 -9.45 5.70 -20.08
N ALA A 63 -9.07 4.59 -19.44
CA ALA A 63 -7.68 4.23 -19.21
C ALA A 63 -6.94 4.50 -20.53
N LYS A 64 -5.97 5.40 -20.47
CA LYS A 64 -5.06 5.64 -21.56
C LYS A 64 -4.44 4.29 -21.84
N ASP A 65 -4.61 3.81 -23.06
CA ASP A 65 -4.08 2.55 -23.56
C ASP A 65 -2.59 2.54 -23.20
N SER A 66 -2.24 1.93 -22.07
CA SER A 66 -0.86 1.86 -21.60
C SER A 66 -0.20 0.85 -22.52
N GLN A 67 0.58 1.38 -23.44
CA GLN A 67 1.31 0.62 -24.48
C GLN A 67 2.38 -0.30 -23.90
N ASN A 68 2.46 -0.43 -22.57
CA ASN A 68 3.39 -1.30 -21.88
C ASN A 68 2.64 -2.14 -20.85
N GLU A 69 2.63 -3.45 -21.02
CA GLU A 69 1.90 -4.37 -20.14
C GLU A 69 2.45 -4.41 -18.71
N GLU A 70 3.72 -4.05 -18.52
CA GLU A 70 4.32 -3.85 -17.21
C GLU A 70 3.66 -2.68 -16.48
N ASP A 71 3.30 -1.62 -17.20
CA ASP A 71 2.63 -0.44 -16.64
C ASP A 71 1.24 -0.80 -16.08
N PHE A 72 0.51 -1.74 -16.72
CA PHE A 72 -0.78 -2.22 -16.24
C PHE A 72 -0.71 -2.75 -14.80
N PHE A 73 0.21 -3.67 -14.52
CA PHE A 73 0.33 -4.25 -13.17
C PHE A 73 0.81 -3.23 -12.14
N ILE A 74 1.68 -2.30 -12.56
CA ILE A 74 2.16 -1.21 -11.70
C ILE A 74 1.02 -0.24 -11.38
N GLU A 75 0.25 0.19 -12.38
CA GLU A 75 -0.87 1.11 -12.22
C GLU A 75 -1.95 0.53 -11.30
N TYR A 76 -2.38 -0.71 -11.54
CA TYR A 76 -3.38 -1.37 -10.70
C TYR A 76 -2.92 -1.60 -9.25
N ARG A 77 -1.63 -1.94 -9.03
CA ARG A 77 -1.08 -2.01 -7.68
C ARG A 77 -1.12 -0.65 -7.00
N LEU A 78 -0.71 0.41 -7.71
CA LEU A 78 -0.72 1.76 -7.17
C LEU A 78 -2.13 2.23 -6.80
N GLU A 79 -3.12 2.00 -7.66
CA GLU A 79 -4.52 2.32 -7.39
C GLU A 79 -5.05 1.53 -6.19
N ARG A 80 -4.79 0.22 -6.14
CA ARG A 80 -5.15 -0.64 -5.02
C ARG A 80 -4.55 -0.15 -3.71
N ASP A 81 -3.27 0.14 -3.69
CA ASP A 81 -2.55 0.58 -2.49
C ASP A 81 -3.01 1.97 -2.03
N LYS A 82 -3.34 2.86 -2.97
CA LYS A 82 -3.93 4.16 -2.68
C LYS A 82 -5.31 4.01 -2.02
N ALA A 83 -6.20 3.22 -2.62
CA ALA A 83 -7.54 2.98 -2.07
C ALA A 83 -7.47 2.36 -0.65
N ARG A 84 -6.54 1.44 -0.42
CA ARG A 84 -6.32 0.82 0.91
C ARG A 84 -5.77 1.80 1.93
N SER A 85 -4.86 2.65 1.52
CA SER A 85 -4.31 3.69 2.39
C SER A 85 -5.41 4.66 2.83
N GLU A 86 -6.33 5.01 1.94
CA GLU A 86 -7.51 5.83 2.26
C GLU A 86 -8.44 5.11 3.24
N GLN A 87 -8.74 3.83 3.02
CA GLN A 87 -9.56 3.03 3.95
C GLN A 87 -8.92 2.92 5.35
N ILE A 88 -7.63 2.65 5.42
CA ILE A 88 -6.89 2.59 6.70
C ILE A 88 -6.95 3.94 7.41
N ASN A 89 -6.83 5.05 6.70
CA ASN A 89 -6.94 6.40 7.28
C ASN A 89 -8.34 6.65 7.84
N ILE A 90 -9.39 6.29 7.11
CA ILE A 90 -10.79 6.39 7.59
C ILE A 90 -10.97 5.58 8.88
N PHE A 91 -10.55 4.32 8.92
CA PHE A 91 -10.65 3.50 10.13
C PHE A 91 -9.86 4.09 11.29
N ARG A 92 -8.65 4.61 11.03
CA ARG A 92 -7.82 5.28 12.05
C ARG A 92 -8.48 6.54 12.60
N GLU A 93 -9.13 7.33 11.75
CA GLU A 93 -9.90 8.50 12.17
C GLU A 93 -11.08 8.09 13.05
N MET A 94 -11.83 7.05 12.68
CA MET A 94 -12.95 6.53 13.48
C MET A 94 -12.49 6.04 14.87
N ILE A 95 -11.34 5.36 14.94
CA ILE A 95 -10.75 4.84 16.18
C ILE A 95 -10.29 6.00 17.09
N ASN A 96 -9.65 7.01 16.53
CA ASN A 96 -9.07 8.13 17.27
C ASN A 96 -10.05 9.25 17.57
N ASN A 97 -11.24 9.24 17.00
CA ASN A 97 -12.26 10.27 17.24
C ASN A 97 -12.81 10.15 18.68
N PRO A 98 -12.63 11.18 19.51
CA PRO A 98 -13.15 11.17 20.89
C PRO A 98 -14.69 11.13 20.98
N ASN A 99 -15.38 11.54 19.90
CA ASN A 99 -16.84 11.52 19.83
C ASN A 99 -17.41 10.20 19.30
N SER A 100 -16.59 9.28 18.83
CA SER A 100 -17.03 7.94 18.41
C SER A 100 -17.35 7.10 19.64
N ASP A 101 -18.45 6.36 19.58
CA ASP A 101 -18.78 5.38 20.60
C ASP A 101 -17.86 4.15 20.54
N GLU A 102 -17.82 3.37 21.62
CA GLU A 102 -16.93 2.21 21.73
C GLU A 102 -17.28 1.08 20.75
N ILE A 103 -18.53 1.00 20.28
CA ILE A 103 -18.96 0.00 19.29
C ILE A 103 -18.34 0.36 17.95
N THR A 104 -18.49 1.60 17.53
CA THR A 104 -17.92 2.12 16.27
C THR A 104 -16.39 1.97 16.24
N LYS A 105 -15.71 2.26 17.36
CA LYS A 105 -14.25 2.08 17.44
C LYS A 105 -13.84 0.62 17.29
N LYS A 106 -14.52 -0.30 17.96
CA LYS A 106 -14.25 -1.74 17.85
C LYS A 106 -14.51 -2.27 16.45
N GLU A 107 -15.58 -1.81 15.80
CA GLU A 107 -15.88 -2.20 14.43
C GLU A 107 -14.83 -1.69 13.45
N ALA A 108 -14.38 -0.44 13.58
CA ALA A 108 -13.29 0.10 12.77
C ALA A 108 -11.97 -0.65 12.99
N GLN A 109 -11.64 -1.03 14.23
CA GLN A 109 -10.48 -1.87 14.52
C GLN A 109 -10.58 -3.24 13.84
N LYS A 110 -11.76 -3.88 13.92
CA LYS A 110 -12.00 -5.17 13.28
C LYS A 110 -11.84 -5.07 11.76
N LYS A 111 -12.45 -4.06 11.12
CA LYS A 111 -12.33 -3.82 9.67
C LYS A 111 -10.89 -3.54 9.23
N MET A 112 -10.12 -2.83 10.04
CA MET A 112 -8.71 -2.58 9.77
C MET A 112 -7.88 -3.87 9.81
N LEU A 113 -8.15 -4.75 10.79
CA LEU A 113 -7.49 -6.07 10.86
C LEU A 113 -7.88 -6.98 9.69
N GLU A 114 -9.17 -7.03 9.33
CA GLU A 114 -9.66 -7.78 8.17
C GLU A 114 -8.99 -7.31 6.87
N LEU A 115 -8.84 -5.99 6.69
CA LEU A 115 -8.15 -5.42 5.54
C LEU A 115 -6.67 -5.83 5.51
N THR A 116 -5.99 -5.79 6.65
CA THR A 116 -4.59 -6.19 6.76
C THR A 116 -4.40 -7.68 6.43
N ASP A 117 -5.25 -8.57 6.95
CA ASP A 117 -5.23 -10.00 6.65
C ASP A 117 -5.43 -10.27 5.15
N LYS A 118 -6.38 -9.56 4.52
CA LYS A 118 -6.56 -9.65 3.05
C LYS A 118 -5.30 -9.23 2.30
N MET A 119 -4.66 -8.11 2.69
CA MET A 119 -3.44 -7.63 2.06
C MET A 119 -2.29 -8.63 2.17
N GLU A 120 -2.12 -9.27 3.33
CA GLU A 120 -1.10 -10.30 3.55
C GLU A 120 -1.36 -11.53 2.65
N LYS A 121 -2.59 -12.03 2.60
CA LYS A 121 -2.98 -13.16 1.75
C LYS A 121 -2.79 -12.88 0.27
N GLU A 122 -3.15 -11.70 -0.20
CA GLU A 122 -2.94 -11.31 -1.60
C GLU A 122 -1.46 -11.27 -1.97
N LEU A 123 -0.62 -10.69 -1.10
CA LEU A 123 0.83 -10.68 -1.30
C LEU A 123 1.41 -12.10 -1.33
N GLU A 124 0.90 -13.02 -0.48
CA GLU A 124 1.31 -14.41 -0.47
C GLU A 124 0.92 -15.12 -1.76
N ILE A 125 -0.33 -14.95 -2.25
CA ILE A 125 -0.81 -15.49 -3.52
C ILE A 125 0.08 -15.02 -4.67
N GLU A 126 0.29 -13.70 -4.80
CA GLU A 126 1.12 -13.09 -5.85
C GLU A 126 2.56 -13.64 -5.80
N SER A 127 3.12 -13.79 -4.61
CA SER A 127 4.48 -14.29 -4.41
C SER A 127 4.61 -15.77 -4.82
N LEU A 128 3.63 -16.62 -4.48
CA LEU A 128 3.63 -18.03 -4.84
C LEU A 128 3.38 -18.24 -6.33
N ILE A 129 2.54 -17.42 -6.97
CA ILE A 129 2.33 -17.45 -8.43
C ILE A 129 3.63 -17.06 -9.14
N ARG A 130 4.33 -16.02 -8.66
CA ARG A 130 5.64 -15.62 -9.20
C ARG A 130 6.68 -16.71 -9.01
N ALA A 131 6.70 -17.39 -7.86
CA ALA A 131 7.60 -18.52 -7.59
C ALA A 131 7.36 -19.70 -8.55
N ARG A 132 6.19 -19.80 -9.17
CA ARG A 132 5.88 -20.79 -10.22
C ARG A 132 6.33 -20.38 -11.62
N GLY A 133 6.95 -19.23 -11.78
CA GLY A 133 7.54 -18.75 -13.03
C GLY A 133 6.68 -17.77 -13.82
N TYR A 134 5.54 -17.35 -13.29
CA TYR A 134 4.78 -16.24 -13.88
C TYR A 134 5.46 -14.90 -13.57
N LYS A 135 5.63 -14.06 -14.60
CA LYS A 135 6.37 -12.79 -14.47
C LYS A 135 5.68 -11.83 -13.52
N GLU A 136 4.38 -11.66 -13.68
CA GLU A 136 3.54 -10.76 -12.90
C GLU A 136 2.19 -11.41 -12.57
N SER A 137 1.66 -11.07 -11.41
CA SER A 137 0.29 -11.39 -11.02
C SER A 137 -0.25 -10.31 -10.08
N LEU A 138 -1.58 -10.20 -10.03
CA LEU A 138 -2.30 -9.31 -9.15
C LEU A 138 -3.47 -10.08 -8.54
N ALA A 139 -3.52 -10.16 -7.22
CA ALA A 139 -4.61 -10.80 -6.49
C ALA A 139 -5.50 -9.74 -5.82
N TYR A 140 -6.80 -9.98 -5.81
CA TYR A 140 -7.78 -9.16 -5.14
C TYR A 140 -8.79 -10.03 -4.38
N ILE A 141 -8.82 -9.92 -3.05
CA ILE A 141 -9.73 -10.68 -2.19
C ILE A 141 -10.93 -9.83 -1.82
N HIS A 142 -12.10 -10.23 -2.32
CA HIS A 142 -13.39 -9.66 -1.97
C HIS A 142 -13.94 -10.24 -0.66
N GLU A 143 -15.21 -10.03 -0.37
CA GLU A 143 -15.87 -10.63 0.79
C GLU A 143 -16.18 -12.12 0.55
N GLU A 144 -16.59 -12.47 -0.65
CA GLU A 144 -17.06 -13.83 -1.02
C GLU A 144 -16.37 -14.40 -2.27
N ALA A 145 -15.33 -13.75 -2.79
CA ALA A 145 -14.64 -14.17 -4.01
C ALA A 145 -13.19 -13.73 -4.04
N VAL A 146 -12.42 -14.34 -4.92
CA VAL A 146 -11.03 -13.95 -5.20
C VAL A 146 -10.81 -13.84 -6.70
N ASP A 147 -10.33 -12.70 -7.15
CA ASP A 147 -9.89 -12.48 -8.52
C ASP A 147 -8.37 -12.46 -8.60
N VAL A 148 -7.80 -13.19 -9.54
CA VAL A 148 -6.36 -13.18 -9.78
C VAL A 148 -6.08 -12.97 -11.26
N ILE A 149 -5.34 -11.92 -11.56
CA ILE A 149 -4.86 -11.61 -12.90
C ILE A 149 -3.43 -12.14 -13.02
N VAL A 150 -3.14 -12.91 -14.06
CA VAL A 150 -1.83 -13.53 -14.29
C VAL A 150 -1.28 -13.09 -15.64
N HIS A 151 -0.05 -12.60 -15.65
CA HIS A 151 0.67 -12.22 -16.86
C HIS A 151 1.22 -13.45 -17.55
N THR A 152 0.59 -13.86 -18.67
CA THR A 152 0.94 -15.09 -19.38
C THR A 152 0.42 -15.06 -20.84
N ASN A 153 1.04 -15.85 -21.69
CA ASN A 153 0.59 -16.08 -23.07
C ASN A 153 -0.42 -17.25 -23.21
N GLY A 154 -0.84 -17.83 -22.12
CA GLY A 154 -1.85 -18.88 -22.08
C GLY A 154 -1.78 -19.72 -20.81
N LEU A 155 -2.95 -19.99 -20.24
CA LEU A 155 -3.13 -20.90 -19.13
C LEU A 155 -3.78 -22.19 -19.60
N ASN A 156 -3.11 -23.30 -19.43
CA ASN A 156 -3.75 -24.61 -19.63
C ASN A 156 -4.52 -25.04 -18.36
N LYS A 157 -5.35 -26.08 -18.48
CA LYS A 157 -6.16 -26.58 -17.36
C LYS A 157 -5.35 -26.98 -16.12
N SER A 158 -4.13 -27.50 -16.32
CA SER A 158 -3.23 -27.84 -15.21
C SER A 158 -2.72 -26.60 -14.49
N ASP A 159 -2.44 -25.53 -15.22
CA ASP A 159 -1.98 -24.28 -14.64
C ASP A 159 -3.08 -23.59 -13.82
N VAL A 160 -4.31 -23.54 -14.39
CA VAL A 160 -5.48 -23.02 -13.68
C VAL A 160 -5.73 -23.81 -12.39
N ALA A 161 -5.64 -25.16 -12.44
CA ALA A 161 -5.82 -25.98 -11.26
C ALA A 161 -4.74 -25.71 -10.19
N LYS A 162 -3.47 -25.53 -10.58
CA LYS A 162 -2.35 -25.25 -9.65
C LYS A 162 -2.45 -23.85 -9.02
N ILE A 163 -2.87 -22.86 -9.80
CA ILE A 163 -3.07 -21.50 -9.31
C ILE A 163 -4.27 -21.47 -8.36
N GLY A 164 -5.38 -22.08 -8.75
CA GLY A 164 -6.57 -22.20 -7.91
C GLY A 164 -6.30 -22.91 -6.58
N ASP A 165 -5.48 -23.97 -6.61
CA ASP A 165 -5.06 -24.71 -5.39
C ASP A 165 -4.27 -23.81 -4.40
N ILE A 166 -3.41 -22.92 -4.91
CA ILE A 166 -2.73 -21.92 -4.08
C ILE A 166 -3.76 -20.99 -3.42
N ILE A 167 -4.68 -20.44 -4.22
CA ILE A 167 -5.66 -19.47 -3.75
C ILE A 167 -6.57 -20.09 -2.68
N VAL A 168 -7.13 -21.28 -2.95
CA VAL A 168 -8.00 -22.00 -2.01
C VAL A 168 -7.28 -22.30 -0.70
N LYS A 169 -6.01 -22.70 -0.72
CA LYS A 169 -5.21 -23.00 0.48
C LYS A 169 -4.95 -21.76 1.34
N ILE A 170 -4.72 -20.60 0.73
CA ILE A 170 -4.38 -19.37 1.45
C ILE A 170 -5.66 -18.71 1.98
N THR A 171 -6.71 -18.67 1.18
CA THR A 171 -7.92 -17.90 1.50
C THR A 171 -8.96 -18.70 2.25
N GLY A 172 -9.02 -20.02 2.00
CA GLY A 172 -10.07 -20.91 2.49
C GLY A 172 -11.37 -20.85 1.67
N PHE A 173 -11.41 -20.08 0.56
CA PHE A 173 -12.55 -20.05 -0.36
C PHE A 173 -12.68 -21.37 -1.16
N ASN A 174 -13.86 -21.60 -1.72
CA ASN A 174 -14.04 -22.73 -2.64
C ASN A 174 -13.51 -22.38 -4.02
N PHE A 175 -13.24 -23.39 -4.84
CA PHE A 175 -12.72 -23.18 -6.20
C PHE A 175 -13.69 -22.41 -7.10
N GLU A 176 -15.00 -22.53 -6.85
CA GLU A 176 -16.07 -21.81 -7.56
C GLU A 176 -16.10 -20.31 -7.28
N ASP A 177 -15.51 -19.87 -6.14
CA ASP A 177 -15.41 -18.48 -5.73
C ASP A 177 -14.12 -17.82 -6.28
N VAL A 178 -13.31 -18.55 -7.07
CA VAL A 178 -12.04 -18.09 -7.61
C VAL A 178 -12.15 -17.80 -9.10
N THR A 179 -11.81 -16.56 -9.49
CA THR A 179 -11.68 -16.16 -10.88
C THR A 179 -10.20 -15.97 -11.24
N ILE A 180 -9.75 -16.66 -12.29
CA ILE A 180 -8.40 -16.49 -12.82
C ILE A 180 -8.49 -15.86 -14.20
N ILE A 181 -7.88 -14.67 -14.33
CA ILE A 181 -7.91 -13.84 -15.53
C ILE A 181 -6.52 -13.89 -16.19
N GLU A 182 -6.48 -14.25 -17.44
CA GLU A 182 -5.28 -14.22 -18.25
C GLU A 182 -5.08 -12.80 -18.83
N LYS A 183 -3.93 -12.17 -18.55
CA LYS A 183 -3.47 -10.97 -19.25
C LYS A 183 -2.36 -11.38 -20.19
N LYS A 184 -2.62 -11.27 -21.51
CA LYS A 184 -1.68 -11.70 -22.56
C LYS A 184 -0.49 -10.76 -22.64
N ILE A 185 0.65 -11.32 -23.07
CA ILE A 185 1.85 -10.55 -23.42
C ILE A 185 1.73 -10.20 -24.91
N GLU A 186 1.56 -8.92 -25.23
CA GLU A 186 1.73 -8.47 -26.60
C GLU A 186 3.23 -8.34 -26.88
N THR A 187 3.78 -9.32 -27.56
CA THR A 187 5.14 -9.23 -28.14
C THR A 187 5.08 -8.27 -29.33
N GLY A 188 5.52 -7.01 -29.10
CA GLY A 188 5.75 -6.05 -30.17
C GLY A 188 6.89 -6.47 -31.09
#